data_97890115e6025b23e165b3708194456f
#
_entry.id   97890115e6025b23e165b3708194456f
#
_cell.length_a   1.000
_cell.length_b   1.000
_cell.length_c   1.000
_cell.angle_alpha   90.00
_cell.angle_beta   90.00
_cell.angle_gamma   90.00
#
_symmetry.space_group_name_H-M   'P 1'
#
loop_
_entity.id
_entity.type
_entity.pdbx_description
1 polymer ?
#
loop_
_entity_poly.entity_id
_entity_poly.type
_entity_poly.pdbx_seq_one_letter_code
_entity_poly.pdbx_strand_id
1 'polypeptide(L)'
;MDATLAGTAYSASAVHALLEIERRGSMSAAQLVQVLRLEKSSISRMVGMLVGAGELMEAAGAGDGRVKLLVLTAKGAQTVAGIHAFAQDQVVAALGQLNPAEHQAVAQGLSAYARGLAARHPDVGEPADAPIEIVTGYRPGWIGRVAEMHAAHYSRHWSFGQFFESTVAAGAAEFAGRLG
;
A
#
# COMPACT_ATOMS: atom_id res chain seq x y z
N MET A 1 -25.89 -5.67 15.91
CA MET A 1 -25.26 -5.95 14.61
C MET A 1 -23.75 -5.90 14.87
N ASP A 2 -23.11 -7.05 15.04
CA ASP A 2 -21.66 -7.08 15.11
C ASP A 2 -21.13 -6.66 13.73
N ALA A 3 -20.39 -5.55 13.73
CA ALA A 3 -19.78 -5.04 12.51
C ALA A 3 -18.65 -6.01 12.10
N THR A 4 -18.98 -6.92 11.17
CA THR A 4 -18.00 -7.78 10.56
C THR A 4 -17.09 -6.93 9.67
N LEU A 5 -15.80 -6.84 10.01
CA LEU A 5 -14.83 -6.13 9.20
C LEU A 5 -14.38 -7.03 8.04
N ALA A 6 -14.37 -6.48 6.83
CA ALA A 6 -13.88 -7.15 5.62
C ALA A 6 -14.49 -8.55 5.37
N GLY A 7 -15.77 -8.73 5.65
CA GLY A 7 -16.47 -9.99 5.46
C GLY A 7 -16.11 -11.10 6.45
N THR A 8 -15.35 -10.78 7.52
CA THR A 8 -14.94 -11.74 8.54
C THR A 8 -15.68 -11.52 9.85
N ALA A 9 -15.72 -12.54 10.74
CA ALA A 9 -16.20 -12.40 12.10
C ALA A 9 -15.17 -11.78 13.07
N TYR A 10 -14.02 -11.34 12.56
CA TYR A 10 -12.91 -10.83 13.36
C TYR A 10 -13.02 -9.32 13.60
N SER A 11 -12.45 -8.88 14.74
CA SER A 11 -12.30 -7.46 15.03
C SER A 11 -11.30 -6.78 14.07
N ALA A 12 -11.38 -5.46 13.94
CA ALA A 12 -10.45 -4.67 13.13
C ALA A 12 -8.98 -4.96 13.48
N SER A 13 -8.65 -5.05 14.77
CA SER A 13 -7.28 -5.35 15.21
C SER A 13 -6.83 -6.75 14.84
N ALA A 14 -7.72 -7.75 14.85
CA ALA A 14 -7.41 -9.10 14.43
C ALA A 14 -7.17 -9.18 12.91
N VAL A 15 -8.01 -8.50 12.12
CA VAL A 15 -7.81 -8.37 10.66
C VAL A 15 -6.46 -7.70 10.37
N HIS A 16 -6.13 -6.59 11.03
CA HIS A 16 -4.83 -5.93 10.86
C HIS A 16 -3.65 -6.82 11.26
N ALA A 17 -3.79 -7.62 12.34
CA ALA A 17 -2.75 -8.57 12.73
C ALA A 17 -2.49 -9.63 11.66
N LEU A 18 -3.54 -10.20 11.06
CA LEU A 18 -3.42 -11.18 9.98
C LEU A 18 -2.71 -10.58 8.75
N LEU A 19 -3.13 -9.37 8.34
CA LEU A 19 -2.52 -8.65 7.20
C LEU A 19 -1.04 -8.30 7.44
N GLU A 20 -0.68 -7.87 8.66
CA GLU A 20 0.70 -7.56 8.99
C GLU A 20 1.60 -8.82 9.03
N ILE A 21 1.06 -9.94 9.53
CA ILE A 21 1.78 -11.22 9.52
C ILE A 21 1.95 -11.74 8.08
N GLU A 22 0.93 -11.62 7.22
CA GLU A 22 1.06 -11.94 5.81
C GLU A 22 2.19 -11.14 5.16
N ARG A 23 2.13 -9.82 5.30
CA ARG A 23 3.10 -8.90 4.67
C ARG A 23 4.55 -9.17 5.06
N ARG A 24 4.79 -9.60 6.31
CA ARG A 24 6.14 -9.85 6.86
C ARG A 24 6.55 -11.32 6.86
N GLY A 25 5.64 -12.22 6.51
CA GLY A 25 5.82 -13.67 6.58
C GLY A 25 5.72 -14.24 7.99
N SER A 26 6.23 -13.52 8.99
CA SER A 26 6.13 -13.91 10.40
C SER A 26 6.32 -12.71 11.32
N MET A 27 5.74 -12.74 12.52
CA MET A 27 5.90 -11.72 13.56
C MET A 27 5.85 -12.31 14.95
N SER A 28 6.60 -11.75 15.90
CA SER A 28 6.40 -12.02 17.31
C SER A 28 5.24 -11.21 17.89
N ALA A 29 4.66 -11.66 19.02
CA ALA A 29 3.64 -10.89 19.73
C ALA A 29 4.15 -9.49 20.14
N ALA A 30 5.44 -9.35 20.47
CA ALA A 30 6.05 -8.08 20.80
C ALA A 30 6.08 -7.12 19.59
N GLN A 31 6.35 -7.61 18.39
CA GLN A 31 6.28 -6.82 17.17
C GLN A 31 4.85 -6.39 16.85
N LEU A 32 3.85 -7.26 17.09
CA LEU A 32 2.44 -6.87 16.95
C LEU A 32 2.03 -5.74 17.92
N VAL A 33 2.52 -5.76 19.18
CA VAL A 33 2.32 -4.64 20.14
C VAL A 33 2.82 -3.33 19.55
N GLN A 34 4.02 -3.33 18.97
CA GLN A 34 4.62 -2.12 18.39
C GLN A 34 3.84 -1.61 17.18
N VAL A 35 3.50 -2.51 16.27
CA VAL A 35 2.84 -2.15 15.00
C VAL A 35 1.39 -1.71 15.22
N LEU A 36 0.63 -2.48 16.00
CA LEU A 36 -0.78 -2.19 16.24
C LEU A 36 -1.00 -1.16 17.34
N ARG A 37 0.05 -0.81 18.11
CA ARG A 37 0.00 0.13 19.24
C ARG A 37 -1.09 -0.23 20.25
N LEU A 38 -1.24 -1.53 20.51
CA LEU A 38 -2.20 -2.08 21.45
C LEU A 38 -1.48 -2.59 22.72
N GLU A 39 -2.21 -2.62 23.81
CA GLU A 39 -1.73 -3.18 25.07
C GLU A 39 -1.36 -4.65 24.93
N LYS A 40 -0.27 -5.08 25.58
CA LYS A 40 0.23 -6.46 25.56
C LYS A 40 -0.84 -7.49 25.90
N SER A 41 -1.70 -7.18 26.88
CA SER A 41 -2.81 -8.05 27.28
C SER A 41 -3.85 -8.25 26.17
N SER A 42 -4.12 -7.19 25.39
CA SER A 42 -5.05 -7.23 24.26
C SER A 42 -4.46 -8.05 23.11
N ILE A 43 -3.18 -7.85 22.79
CA ILE A 43 -2.46 -8.67 21.80
C ILE A 43 -2.44 -10.14 22.21
N SER A 44 -2.12 -10.45 23.48
CA SER A 44 -2.09 -11.84 23.95
C SER A 44 -3.45 -12.55 23.79
N ARG A 45 -4.54 -11.88 24.14
CA ARG A 45 -5.90 -12.43 23.96
C ARG A 45 -6.26 -12.62 22.50
N MET A 46 -5.97 -11.62 21.66
CA MET A 46 -6.22 -11.66 20.23
C MET A 46 -5.42 -12.79 19.54
N VAL A 47 -4.13 -12.91 19.85
CA VAL A 47 -3.27 -13.99 19.34
C VAL A 47 -3.81 -15.34 19.79
N GLY A 48 -4.14 -15.52 21.08
CA GLY A 48 -4.72 -16.76 21.58
C GLY A 48 -6.01 -17.14 20.86
N MET A 49 -6.88 -16.18 20.58
CA MET A 49 -8.10 -16.38 19.80
C MET A 49 -7.79 -16.80 18.35
N LEU A 50 -6.86 -16.13 17.66
CA LEU A 50 -6.49 -16.46 16.28
C LEU A 50 -5.79 -17.82 16.16
N VAL A 51 -4.94 -18.17 17.13
CA VAL A 51 -4.33 -19.52 17.21
C VAL A 51 -5.40 -20.57 17.50
N GLY A 52 -6.30 -20.33 18.45
CA GLY A 52 -7.42 -21.24 18.76
C GLY A 52 -8.40 -21.41 17.59
N ALA A 53 -8.58 -20.39 16.77
CA ALA A 53 -9.36 -20.44 15.54
C ALA A 53 -8.62 -21.14 14.39
N GLY A 54 -7.34 -21.45 14.55
CA GLY A 54 -6.52 -22.08 13.51
C GLY A 54 -6.10 -21.15 12.37
N GLU A 55 -6.17 -19.84 12.57
CA GLU A 55 -5.71 -18.85 11.59
C GLU A 55 -4.19 -18.67 11.66
N LEU A 56 -3.65 -18.70 12.87
CA LEU A 56 -2.22 -18.57 13.15
C LEU A 56 -1.67 -19.86 13.79
N MET A 57 -0.39 -20.08 13.61
CA MET A 57 0.39 -21.06 14.35
C MET A 57 1.65 -20.41 14.92
N GLU A 58 2.14 -20.97 16.04
CA GLU A 58 3.42 -20.61 16.62
C GLU A 58 4.54 -21.41 15.99
N ALA A 59 5.59 -20.75 15.53
CA ALA A 59 6.82 -21.35 15.05
C ALA A 59 8.01 -20.92 15.91
N ALA A 60 9.04 -21.73 15.99
CA ALA A 60 10.28 -21.35 16.67
C ALA A 60 11.03 -20.30 15.84
N GLY A 61 11.51 -19.23 16.48
CA GLY A 61 12.35 -18.22 15.82
C GLY A 61 13.73 -18.79 15.46
N ALA A 62 14.26 -18.41 14.32
CA ALA A 62 15.61 -18.78 13.89
C ALA A 62 16.64 -18.03 14.76
N GLY A 63 17.24 -18.69 15.74
CA GLY A 63 18.33 -18.14 16.55
C GLY A 63 18.10 -18.17 18.06
N ASP A 64 16.96 -17.76 18.59
CA ASP A 64 16.61 -17.95 20.01
C ASP A 64 15.26 -18.69 20.10
N GLY A 65 15.31 -19.95 20.45
CA GLY A 65 14.13 -20.81 20.61
C GLY A 65 13.12 -20.32 21.67
N ARG A 66 13.44 -19.24 22.39
CA ARG A 66 12.53 -18.58 23.34
C ARG A 66 11.57 -17.60 22.66
N VAL A 67 11.89 -17.14 21.44
CA VAL A 67 11.02 -16.22 20.71
C VAL A 67 10.08 -17.03 19.84
N LYS A 68 8.80 -17.00 20.17
CA LYS A 68 7.73 -17.57 19.35
C LYS A 68 7.36 -16.61 18.23
N LEU A 69 7.42 -17.08 17.01
CA LEU A 69 6.94 -16.38 15.83
C LEU A 69 5.54 -16.86 15.47
N LEU A 70 4.70 -15.95 15.09
CA LEU A 70 3.36 -16.19 14.59
C LEU A 70 3.41 -16.21 13.06
N VAL A 71 2.88 -17.26 12.46
CA VAL A 71 2.78 -17.43 11.02
C VAL A 71 1.36 -17.80 10.64
N LEU A 72 0.93 -17.42 9.44
CA LEU A 72 -0.36 -17.85 8.92
C LEU A 72 -0.37 -19.37 8.69
N THR A 73 -1.47 -20.01 9.04
CA THR A 73 -1.79 -21.36 8.58
C THR A 73 -2.35 -21.31 7.15
N ALA A 74 -2.60 -22.47 6.54
CA ALA A 74 -3.32 -22.53 5.26
C ALA A 74 -4.72 -21.90 5.37
N LYS A 75 -5.40 -22.08 6.52
CA LYS A 75 -6.68 -21.42 6.80
C LYS A 75 -6.51 -19.90 6.91
N GLY A 76 -5.50 -19.44 7.67
CA GLY A 76 -5.20 -18.00 7.79
C GLY A 76 -4.90 -17.33 6.46
N ALA A 77 -4.15 -18.00 5.59
CA ALA A 77 -3.89 -17.52 4.24
C ALA A 77 -5.18 -17.40 3.40
N GLN A 78 -6.11 -18.36 3.52
CA GLN A 78 -7.40 -18.29 2.86
C GLN A 78 -8.26 -17.13 3.41
N THR A 79 -8.26 -16.93 4.72
CA THR A 79 -8.97 -15.81 5.36
C THR A 79 -8.42 -14.47 4.87
N VAL A 80 -7.11 -14.31 4.79
CA VAL A 80 -6.46 -13.09 4.29
C VAL A 80 -6.77 -12.88 2.79
N ALA A 81 -6.73 -13.92 1.97
CA ALA A 81 -7.15 -13.83 0.57
C ALA A 81 -8.62 -13.36 0.44
N GLY A 82 -9.51 -13.84 1.31
CA GLY A 82 -10.89 -13.35 1.37
C GLY A 82 -11.00 -11.88 1.75
N ILE A 83 -10.18 -11.40 2.70
CA ILE A 83 -10.11 -9.99 3.09
C ILE A 83 -9.67 -9.12 1.91
N HIS A 84 -8.63 -9.54 1.18
CA HIS A 84 -8.16 -8.83 -0.01
C HIS A 84 -9.22 -8.78 -1.12
N ALA A 85 -9.89 -9.92 -1.39
CA ALA A 85 -10.96 -9.98 -2.37
C ALA A 85 -12.11 -9.04 -2.00
N PHE A 86 -12.56 -9.05 -0.74
CA PHE A 86 -13.60 -8.16 -0.26
C PHE A 86 -13.21 -6.68 -0.44
N ALA A 87 -11.97 -6.31 -0.05
CA ALA A 87 -11.49 -4.93 -0.21
C ALA A 87 -11.41 -4.53 -1.69
N GLN A 88 -10.95 -5.43 -2.56
CA GLN A 88 -10.88 -5.20 -4.00
C GLN A 88 -12.27 -4.99 -4.60
N ASP A 89 -13.25 -5.83 -4.25
CA ASP A 89 -14.63 -5.73 -4.72
C ASP A 89 -15.25 -4.39 -4.31
N GLN A 90 -15.01 -3.92 -3.08
CA GLN A 90 -15.47 -2.62 -2.62
C GLN A 90 -14.88 -1.47 -3.45
N VAL A 91 -13.57 -1.53 -3.73
CA VAL A 91 -12.89 -0.50 -4.55
C VAL A 91 -13.41 -0.53 -5.98
N VAL A 92 -13.53 -1.71 -6.59
CA VAL A 92 -14.04 -1.87 -7.96
C VAL A 92 -15.49 -1.36 -8.06
N ALA A 93 -16.35 -1.74 -7.10
CA ALA A 93 -17.73 -1.28 -7.07
C ALA A 93 -17.83 0.26 -6.93
N ALA A 94 -17.00 0.86 -6.07
CA ALA A 94 -16.98 2.31 -5.88
C ALA A 94 -16.45 3.04 -7.13
N LEU A 95 -15.33 2.58 -7.69
CA LEU A 95 -14.76 3.17 -8.90
C LEU A 95 -15.69 3.00 -10.11
N GLY A 96 -16.43 1.91 -10.20
CA GLY A 96 -17.41 1.69 -11.28
C GLY A 96 -18.53 2.73 -11.35
N GLN A 97 -18.75 3.54 -10.30
CA GLN A 97 -19.69 4.66 -10.28
C GLN A 97 -19.07 6.00 -10.71
N LEU A 98 -17.77 6.03 -10.94
CA LEU A 98 -17.03 7.25 -11.23
C LEU A 98 -16.65 7.33 -12.71
N ASN A 99 -16.51 8.56 -13.23
CA ASN A 99 -15.96 8.78 -14.55
C ASN A 99 -14.40 8.73 -14.55
N PRO A 100 -13.75 8.65 -15.72
CA PRO A 100 -12.29 8.53 -15.80
C PRO A 100 -11.51 9.69 -15.13
N ALA A 101 -12.04 10.91 -15.15
CA ALA A 101 -11.39 12.05 -14.50
C ALA A 101 -11.47 11.95 -12.97
N GLU A 102 -12.58 11.44 -12.44
CA GLU A 102 -12.75 11.17 -11.03
C GLU A 102 -11.87 10.02 -10.55
N HIS A 103 -11.68 8.96 -11.36
CA HIS A 103 -10.70 7.91 -11.05
C HIS A 103 -9.30 8.49 -10.84
N GLN A 104 -8.89 9.38 -11.74
CA GLN A 104 -7.58 10.01 -11.64
C GLN A 104 -7.47 10.92 -10.41
N ALA A 105 -8.52 11.68 -10.10
CA ALA A 105 -8.57 12.52 -8.90
C ALA A 105 -8.47 11.70 -7.61
N VAL A 106 -9.17 10.56 -7.52
CA VAL A 106 -9.09 9.63 -6.39
C VAL A 106 -7.66 9.08 -6.23
N ALA A 107 -7.06 8.59 -7.32
CA ALA A 107 -5.71 8.04 -7.29
C ALA A 107 -4.67 9.10 -6.86
N GLN A 108 -4.77 10.32 -7.37
CA GLN A 108 -3.89 11.43 -6.99
C GLN A 108 -4.10 11.83 -5.52
N GLY A 109 -5.34 11.91 -5.07
CA GLY A 109 -5.68 12.28 -3.69
C GLY A 109 -5.14 11.25 -2.68
N LEU A 110 -5.34 9.95 -2.94
CA LEU A 110 -4.82 8.87 -2.10
C LEU A 110 -3.29 8.85 -2.08
N SER A 111 -2.65 9.05 -3.23
CA SER A 111 -1.19 9.13 -3.32
C SER A 111 -0.64 10.33 -2.54
N ALA A 112 -1.29 11.48 -2.61
CA ALA A 112 -0.91 12.67 -1.84
C ALA A 112 -1.09 12.44 -0.33
N TYR A 113 -2.20 11.81 0.06
CA TYR A 113 -2.48 11.47 1.46
C TYR A 113 -1.47 10.47 2.01
N ALA A 114 -1.16 9.41 1.27
CA ALA A 114 -0.15 8.42 1.66
C ALA A 114 1.23 9.07 1.88
N ARG A 115 1.66 9.96 0.99
CA ARG A 115 2.91 10.73 1.17
C ARG A 115 2.88 11.59 2.44
N GLY A 116 1.76 12.25 2.71
CA GLY A 116 1.59 13.06 3.92
C GLY A 116 1.66 12.22 5.21
N LEU A 117 1.11 11.01 5.20
CA LEU A 117 1.21 10.08 6.33
C LEU A 117 2.64 9.56 6.51
N ALA A 118 3.32 9.19 5.43
CA ALA A 118 4.71 8.73 5.48
C ALA A 118 5.66 9.81 6.06
N ALA A 119 5.46 11.07 5.68
CA ALA A 119 6.25 12.19 6.22
C ALA A 119 6.08 12.39 7.74
N ARG A 120 4.96 11.96 8.33
CA ARG A 120 4.71 12.03 9.79
C ARG A 120 5.28 10.84 10.56
N HIS A 121 5.59 9.76 9.89
CA HIS A 121 6.07 8.50 10.49
C HIS A 121 7.25 7.96 9.69
N PRO A 122 8.43 8.61 9.77
CA PRO A 122 9.61 8.17 9.03
C PRO A 122 10.07 6.76 9.41
N ASP A 123 9.64 6.24 10.57
CA ASP A 123 9.96 4.90 11.05
C ASP A 123 9.01 3.79 10.50
N VAL A 124 7.92 4.15 9.85
CA VAL A 124 7.11 3.18 9.09
C VAL A 124 7.76 3.07 7.73
N GLY A 125 8.70 2.12 7.63
CA GLY A 125 9.57 1.94 6.48
C GLY A 125 8.87 2.25 5.16
N GLU A 126 9.44 3.20 4.42
CA GLU A 126 9.20 3.28 2.99
C GLU A 126 9.32 1.88 2.41
N PRO A 127 8.47 1.51 1.43
CA PRO A 127 8.80 0.37 0.60
C PRO A 127 10.24 0.63 0.15
N ALA A 128 11.14 -0.27 0.54
CA ALA A 128 12.56 -0.18 0.23
C ALA A 128 12.68 0.37 -1.18
N ASP A 129 13.43 1.46 -1.35
CA ASP A 129 13.69 2.10 -2.64
C ASP A 129 13.79 1.00 -3.69
N ALA A 130 12.74 0.86 -4.49
CA ALA A 130 12.87 0.02 -5.67
C ALA A 130 14.05 0.63 -6.42
N PRO A 131 15.09 -0.14 -6.70
CA PRO A 131 16.30 0.41 -7.30
C PRO A 131 15.88 1.22 -8.52
N ILE A 132 16.30 2.51 -8.55
CA ILE A 132 15.98 3.38 -9.69
C ILE A 132 16.59 2.72 -10.92
N GLU A 133 15.74 2.13 -11.74
CA GLU A 133 16.17 1.54 -13.01
C GLU A 133 16.32 2.64 -14.05
N ILE A 134 17.55 2.89 -14.46
CA ILE A 134 17.82 3.80 -15.58
C ILE A 134 17.57 3.04 -16.88
N VAL A 135 16.53 3.41 -17.59
CA VAL A 135 16.16 2.80 -18.85
C VAL A 135 16.46 3.75 -19.99
N THR A 136 17.13 3.23 -21.01
CA THR A 136 17.45 3.98 -22.24
C THR A 136 16.44 3.68 -23.34
N GLY A 137 16.29 4.61 -24.29
CA GLY A 137 15.40 4.48 -25.43
C GLY A 137 13.99 5.02 -25.19
N TYR A 138 13.16 4.97 -26.25
CA TYR A 138 11.78 5.45 -26.22
C TYR A 138 10.88 4.46 -25.48
N ARG A 139 10.00 4.99 -24.63
CA ARG A 139 8.88 4.24 -24.04
C ARG A 139 7.56 4.98 -24.28
N PRO A 140 6.48 4.29 -24.64
CA PRO A 140 5.16 4.90 -24.80
C PRO A 140 4.73 5.64 -23.52
N GLY A 141 4.24 6.88 -23.68
CA GLY A 141 3.71 7.68 -22.59
C GLY A 141 4.72 8.61 -21.91
N TRP A 142 6.04 8.48 -22.13
CA TRP A 142 7.02 9.32 -21.44
C TRP A 142 6.92 10.80 -21.82
N ILE A 143 6.56 11.14 -23.09
CA ILE A 143 6.36 12.53 -23.53
C ILE A 143 5.28 13.20 -22.67
N GLY A 144 4.11 12.54 -22.54
CA GLY A 144 3.03 13.04 -21.71
C GLY A 144 3.43 13.15 -20.24
N ARG A 145 4.19 12.19 -19.72
CA ARG A 145 4.66 12.22 -18.33
C ARG A 145 5.64 13.36 -18.05
N VAL A 146 6.54 13.65 -18.98
CA VAL A 146 7.47 14.79 -18.87
C VAL A 146 6.69 16.11 -18.90
N ALA A 147 5.76 16.27 -19.85
CA ALA A 147 4.94 17.48 -19.94
C ALA A 147 4.11 17.69 -18.65
N GLU A 148 3.44 16.65 -18.16
CA GLU A 148 2.65 16.69 -16.91
C GLU A 148 3.51 17.11 -15.70
N MET A 149 4.67 16.50 -15.51
CA MET A 149 5.55 16.79 -14.37
C MET A 149 6.03 18.24 -14.40
N HIS A 150 6.42 18.75 -15.57
CA HIS A 150 6.85 20.13 -15.74
C HIS A 150 5.69 21.10 -15.53
N ALA A 151 4.55 20.85 -16.17
CA ALA A 151 3.36 21.70 -16.02
C ALA A 151 2.92 21.79 -14.54
N ALA A 152 2.85 20.65 -13.83
CA ALA A 152 2.47 20.63 -12.43
C ALA A 152 3.47 21.37 -11.53
N HIS A 153 4.78 21.25 -11.78
CA HIS A 153 5.80 21.92 -10.98
C HIS A 153 5.82 23.45 -11.25
N TYR A 154 5.90 23.83 -12.50
CA TYR A 154 6.06 25.24 -12.87
C TYR A 154 4.78 26.07 -12.73
N SER A 155 3.61 25.46 -12.86
CA SER A 155 2.34 26.12 -12.55
C SER A 155 2.25 26.51 -11.07
N ARG A 156 2.66 25.63 -10.16
CA ARG A 156 2.60 25.88 -8.70
C ARG A 156 3.60 26.93 -8.24
N HIS A 157 4.79 26.97 -8.83
CA HIS A 157 5.88 27.80 -8.31
C HIS A 157 6.07 29.11 -9.09
N TRP A 158 5.65 29.16 -10.37
CA TRP A 158 5.87 30.33 -11.25
C TRP A 158 4.64 30.73 -12.05
N SER A 159 3.47 30.13 -11.78
CA SER A 159 2.21 30.43 -12.49
C SER A 159 2.28 30.21 -14.00
N PHE A 160 3.13 29.32 -14.48
CA PHE A 160 3.21 28.98 -15.89
C PHE A 160 1.97 28.21 -16.33
N GLY A 161 1.36 28.61 -17.44
CA GLY A 161 0.12 28.04 -17.93
C GLY A 161 0.30 27.18 -19.17
N GLN A 162 -0.79 27.01 -19.93
CA GLN A 162 -0.93 26.13 -21.10
C GLN A 162 0.19 26.31 -22.13
N PHE A 163 0.66 27.54 -22.38
CA PHE A 163 1.73 27.80 -23.33
C PHE A 163 3.02 27.05 -22.95
N PHE A 164 3.38 27.06 -21.67
CA PHE A 164 4.57 26.37 -21.19
C PHE A 164 4.43 24.85 -21.32
N GLU A 165 3.29 24.29 -20.95
CA GLU A 165 3.01 22.87 -21.09
C GLU A 165 3.11 22.40 -22.54
N SER A 166 2.51 23.17 -23.47
CA SER A 166 2.58 22.89 -24.90
C SER A 166 4.02 22.94 -25.42
N THR A 167 4.82 23.89 -24.94
CA THR A 167 6.25 24.00 -25.31
C THR A 167 7.06 22.82 -24.84
N VAL A 168 6.87 22.36 -23.61
CA VAL A 168 7.53 21.17 -23.06
C VAL A 168 7.13 19.92 -23.82
N ALA A 169 5.84 19.75 -24.12
CA ALA A 169 5.33 18.62 -24.88
C ALA A 169 5.92 18.56 -26.30
N ALA A 170 5.98 19.70 -26.98
CA ALA A 170 6.58 19.81 -28.31
C ALA A 170 8.08 19.51 -28.31
N GLY A 171 8.83 20.03 -27.35
CA GLY A 171 10.26 19.74 -27.19
C GLY A 171 10.55 18.27 -26.88
N ALA A 172 9.74 17.67 -26.02
CA ALA A 172 9.85 16.24 -25.72
C ALA A 172 9.52 15.36 -26.94
N ALA A 173 8.52 15.74 -27.74
CA ALA A 173 8.16 15.04 -28.97
C ALA A 173 9.28 15.15 -30.04
N GLU A 174 9.84 16.34 -30.22
CA GLU A 174 10.99 16.56 -31.12
C GLU A 174 12.20 15.73 -30.69
N PHE A 175 12.52 15.73 -29.41
CA PHE A 175 13.60 14.89 -28.87
C PHE A 175 13.35 13.40 -29.13
N ALA A 176 12.13 12.91 -28.90
CA ALA A 176 11.75 11.53 -29.16
C ALA A 176 11.94 11.15 -30.63
N GLY A 177 11.61 12.03 -31.56
CA GLY A 177 11.79 11.81 -33.00
C GLY A 177 13.25 11.69 -33.42
N ARG A 178 14.21 12.11 -32.60
CA ARG A 178 15.66 11.95 -32.85
C ARG A 178 16.28 10.68 -32.29
N LEU A 179 15.49 9.92 -31.53
CA LEU A 179 15.94 8.64 -30.90
C LEU A 179 15.65 7.41 -31.80
N GLY A 180 14.98 7.60 -32.94
CA GLY A 180 14.61 6.55 -33.88
C GLY A 180 15.55 6.38 -35.06
#